data_f112c6738edb408a80df7a0c5e662e5d
#
_entry.id   f112c6738edb408a80df7a0c5e662e5d
#
_cell.length_a   1.000
_cell.length_b   1.000
_cell.length_c   1.000
_cell.angle_alpha   90.00
_cell.angle_beta   90.00
_cell.angle_gamma   90.00
#
_symmetry.space_group_name_H-M   'P 1'
#
loop_
_entity.id
_entity.type
_entity.pdbx_description
1 polymer ?
#
loop_
_entity_poly.entity_id
_entity_poly.type
_entity_poly.pdbx_seq_one_letter_code
_entity_poly.pdbx_strand_id
1 'polypeptide(L)'
;MVLYAAVSLATAASAKEKTKTSFCDPEDGAFDVSSFLDQPFGFIPTVVPVTEPAVGAGAAIVPVFINLPENGEGKPDIWGVGGMRTSNGSEALFAGHSGYWMDGRLHTLVGGVDGSINLDFHGLGQNLELSGQPLTYNIDMTGGMVAGYWALDCEKRWNLGLEYTYAEVNLSVPDLASNFRVRGDPTGQHFGLDIGQRRDAHGFSSEIGSVGLNLSYDSRNNIFTPTEGLYSGLIVTFNSEAFGGSSEFQRYQWTNLYYTPLFTDKLILGVKADLQSSSGDVPIYMRPYVQLRGAPAMRYQGAHVAYAETELRWQFTDRWSVLGFGGIGATWSERRFLSDNDTTWTGGLGLRYLLARKYGLHMGLDVAYGEEGPACYLQFGSAWFKP
;
A
#
# COMPACT_ATOMS: atom_id res chain seq x y z
N MET A 1 2.30 27.86 6.29
CA MET A 1 1.49 28.28 7.47
C MET A 1 0.46 27.23 7.83
N VAL A 2 0.86 25.95 7.86
CA VAL A 2 0.00 24.78 8.18
C VAL A 2 0.54 23.97 9.38
N LEU A 3 1.64 24.41 9.99
CA LEU A 3 2.30 23.68 11.10
C LEU A 3 1.83 24.10 12.51
N TYR A 4 0.84 24.97 12.68
CA TYR A 4 0.43 25.49 13.99
C TYR A 4 -0.91 24.95 14.54
N ALA A 5 -1.62 24.08 13.82
CA ALA A 5 -2.93 23.58 14.25
C ALA A 5 -2.89 22.20 14.96
N ALA A 6 -1.74 21.54 15.03
CA ALA A 6 -1.62 20.18 15.59
C ALA A 6 -1.23 20.14 17.09
N VAL A 7 -1.04 21.28 17.78
CA VAL A 7 -0.48 21.31 19.15
C VAL A 7 -1.53 21.56 20.24
N SER A 8 -2.80 21.81 19.92
CA SER A 8 -3.78 22.26 20.94
C SER A 8 -4.84 21.23 21.36
N LEU A 9 -4.69 19.94 21.05
CA LEU A 9 -5.63 18.90 21.47
C LEU A 9 -5.08 17.89 22.49
N ALA A 10 -3.96 18.20 23.13
CA ALA A 10 -3.32 17.29 24.09
C ALA A 10 -3.55 17.69 25.56
N THR A 11 -4.79 17.99 25.96
CA THR A 11 -5.10 18.22 27.40
C THR A 11 -6.46 17.63 27.77
N ALA A 12 -6.53 16.29 27.80
CA ALA A 12 -7.42 15.53 28.67
C ALA A 12 -6.89 14.08 28.80
N ALA A 13 -5.65 13.93 29.24
CA ALA A 13 -5.16 12.63 29.67
C ALA A 13 -5.66 12.40 31.10
N SER A 14 -6.71 11.61 31.26
CA SER A 14 -7.04 10.95 32.52
C SER A 14 -5.80 10.19 33.00
N ALA A 15 -5.41 10.42 34.23
CA ALA A 15 -4.28 9.73 34.85
C ALA A 15 -4.61 8.23 34.99
N LYS A 16 -4.30 7.41 33.99
CA LYS A 16 -4.25 5.96 34.11
C LYS A 16 -3.09 5.61 35.03
N GLU A 17 -3.34 4.75 36.02
CA GLU A 17 -2.32 4.16 36.89
C GLU A 17 -1.13 3.68 36.04
N LYS A 18 0.09 4.03 36.48
CA LYS A 18 1.31 3.60 35.81
C LYS A 18 1.46 2.09 35.94
N THR A 19 0.90 1.36 35.01
CA THR A 19 1.16 -0.07 34.88
C THR A 19 2.65 -0.25 34.54
N LYS A 20 3.33 -1.10 35.30
CA LYS A 20 4.75 -1.38 35.05
C LYS A 20 4.88 -1.97 33.67
N THR A 21 5.57 -1.29 32.76
CA THR A 21 5.85 -1.80 31.41
C THR A 21 6.65 -3.10 31.52
N SER A 22 6.08 -4.18 31.00
CA SER A 22 6.75 -5.49 30.90
C SER A 22 6.89 -5.83 29.43
N PHE A 23 8.06 -6.31 29.04
CA PHE A 23 8.29 -6.89 27.70
C PHE A 23 8.22 -8.42 27.74
N CYS A 24 7.62 -8.98 28.79
CA CYS A 24 7.36 -10.40 28.92
C CYS A 24 5.85 -10.61 29.10
N ASP A 25 5.31 -11.51 28.30
CA ASP A 25 3.92 -11.95 28.41
C ASP A 25 3.74 -12.76 29.71
N PRO A 26 2.71 -12.47 30.54
CA PRO A 26 2.48 -13.19 31.79
C PRO A 26 2.07 -14.65 31.60
N GLU A 27 1.56 -15.04 30.44
CA GLU A 27 1.09 -16.41 30.17
C GLU A 27 2.23 -17.37 29.81
N ASP A 28 3.17 -16.94 28.92
CA ASP A 28 4.23 -17.80 28.40
C ASP A 28 5.65 -17.31 28.70
N GLY A 29 5.79 -16.12 29.32
CA GLY A 29 7.08 -15.50 29.63
C GLY A 29 7.88 -15.04 28.40
N ALA A 30 7.33 -15.15 27.19
CA ALA A 30 8.00 -14.77 25.96
C ALA A 30 8.02 -13.25 25.78
N PHE A 31 8.86 -12.77 24.87
CA PHE A 31 8.91 -11.36 24.50
C PHE A 31 7.57 -10.90 23.89
N ASP A 32 7.01 -9.82 24.45
CA ASP A 32 5.72 -9.26 24.05
C ASP A 32 5.70 -7.75 24.29
N VAL A 33 5.25 -6.99 23.30
CA VAL A 33 5.20 -5.52 23.39
C VAL A 33 3.81 -4.98 23.72
N SER A 34 2.81 -5.82 23.98
CA SER A 34 1.43 -5.39 24.25
C SER A 34 1.36 -4.37 25.39
N SER A 35 2.05 -4.61 26.51
CA SER A 35 2.05 -3.70 27.66
C SER A 35 2.76 -2.37 27.37
N PHE A 36 3.70 -2.35 26.46
CA PHE A 36 4.35 -1.13 25.98
C PHE A 36 3.41 -0.33 25.07
N LEU A 37 2.70 -0.99 24.17
CA LEU A 37 1.71 -0.36 23.28
C LEU A 37 0.53 0.25 24.07
N ASP A 38 0.18 -0.32 25.20
CA ASP A 38 -0.87 0.20 26.10
C ASP A 38 -0.49 1.50 26.82
N GLN A 39 0.78 1.91 26.78
CA GLN A 39 1.19 3.18 27.35
C GLN A 39 0.71 4.37 26.50
N PRO A 40 0.44 5.55 27.08
CA PRO A 40 0.01 6.74 26.33
C PRO A 40 0.97 7.18 25.23
N PHE A 41 2.23 6.78 25.32
CA PHE A 41 3.28 7.04 24.35
C PHE A 41 3.88 5.75 23.76
N GLY A 42 3.17 4.62 23.91
CA GLY A 42 3.60 3.36 23.33
C GLY A 42 3.53 3.40 21.80
N PHE A 43 4.61 3.04 21.13
CA PHE A 43 4.66 2.96 19.68
C PHE A 43 5.48 1.76 19.24
N ILE A 44 5.19 1.25 18.05
CA ILE A 44 6.04 0.26 17.40
C ILE A 44 7.08 1.02 16.58
N PRO A 45 8.37 0.95 16.94
CA PRO A 45 9.43 1.52 16.12
C PRO A 45 9.60 0.63 14.89
N THR A 46 8.81 0.92 13.85
CA THR A 46 8.84 0.14 12.63
C THR A 46 9.98 0.64 11.76
N VAL A 47 10.98 -0.20 11.56
CA VAL A 47 12.01 0.01 10.53
C VAL A 47 11.72 -0.98 9.42
N VAL A 48 11.27 -0.47 8.28
CA VAL A 48 10.96 -1.28 7.11
C VAL A 48 12.14 -1.20 6.15
N PRO A 49 12.92 -2.27 5.97
CA PRO A 49 13.91 -2.29 4.91
C PRO A 49 13.18 -2.19 3.56
N VAL A 50 13.62 -1.26 2.74
CA VAL A 50 13.17 -1.12 1.37
C VAL A 50 14.13 -1.94 0.51
N THR A 51 13.63 -3.01 -0.09
CA THR A 51 14.39 -3.89 -0.98
C THR A 51 13.74 -3.96 -2.35
N GLU A 52 12.86 -3.01 -2.61
CA GLU A 52 12.14 -2.90 -3.88
C GLU A 52 13.12 -2.55 -5.01
N PRO A 53 13.31 -3.42 -6.01
CA PRO A 53 14.28 -3.17 -7.07
C PRO A 53 14.05 -1.85 -7.81
N ALA A 54 12.79 -1.43 -7.94
CA ALA A 54 12.43 -0.19 -8.63
C ALA A 54 12.95 1.08 -7.95
N VAL A 55 13.13 1.08 -6.61
CA VAL A 55 13.60 2.25 -5.83
C VAL A 55 14.93 2.01 -5.15
N GLY A 56 15.56 0.85 -5.36
CA GLY A 56 16.83 0.48 -4.73
C GLY A 56 16.69 0.06 -3.27
N ALA A 57 17.84 -0.26 -2.65
CA ALA A 57 17.89 -0.67 -1.25
C ALA A 57 17.85 0.54 -0.32
N GLY A 58 17.08 0.45 0.77
CA GLY A 58 16.93 1.54 1.72
C GLY A 58 16.19 1.14 2.99
N ALA A 59 15.70 2.13 3.72
CA ALA A 59 14.86 1.91 4.88
C ALA A 59 13.82 3.02 5.02
N ALA A 60 12.64 2.65 5.51
CA ALA A 60 11.67 3.58 6.08
C ALA A 60 11.65 3.41 7.60
N ILE A 61 11.59 4.52 8.32
CA ILE A 61 11.43 4.56 9.78
C ILE A 61 10.07 5.15 10.08
N VAL A 62 9.23 4.36 10.74
CA VAL A 62 7.83 4.72 11.02
C VAL A 62 7.48 4.33 12.45
N PRO A 63 7.53 5.24 13.43
CA PRO A 63 6.85 5.03 14.68
C PRO A 63 5.35 4.93 14.45
N VAL A 64 4.76 3.78 14.77
CA VAL A 64 3.33 3.50 14.64
C VAL A 64 2.72 3.42 16.04
N PHE A 65 1.73 4.24 16.30
CA PHE A 65 0.98 4.28 17.54
C PHE A 65 -0.35 3.57 17.35
N ILE A 66 -0.68 2.66 18.26
CA ILE A 66 -1.88 1.83 18.17
C ILE A 66 -2.63 1.98 19.51
N ASN A 67 -3.83 2.55 19.46
CA ASN A 67 -4.68 2.74 20.63
C ASN A 67 -5.93 1.88 20.49
N LEU A 68 -6.10 0.90 21.39
CA LEU A 68 -7.36 0.17 21.50
C LEU A 68 -8.41 1.00 22.24
N PRO A 69 -9.70 0.83 21.92
CA PRO A 69 -10.79 1.38 22.71
C PRO A 69 -10.69 0.97 24.18
N GLU A 70 -11.19 1.82 25.09
CA GLU A 70 -11.07 1.61 26.54
C GLU A 70 -11.68 0.29 27.04
N ASN A 71 -12.74 -0.17 26.37
CA ASN A 71 -13.39 -1.46 26.64
C ASN A 71 -12.61 -2.67 26.11
N GLY A 72 -11.51 -2.47 25.39
CA GLY A 72 -10.70 -3.53 24.76
C GLY A 72 -11.39 -4.21 23.56
N GLU A 73 -12.59 -3.80 23.21
CA GLU A 73 -13.36 -4.34 22.09
C GLU A 73 -13.42 -3.34 20.94
N GLY A 74 -13.27 -3.82 19.70
CA GLY A 74 -13.34 -2.98 18.51
C GLY A 74 -12.01 -2.83 17.79
N LYS A 75 -12.04 -2.02 16.71
CA LYS A 75 -10.86 -1.74 15.89
C LYS A 75 -10.03 -0.61 16.52
N PRO A 76 -8.69 -0.70 16.50
CA PRO A 76 -7.82 0.30 17.10
C PRO A 76 -7.74 1.58 16.28
N ASP A 77 -7.51 2.71 16.95
CA ASP A 77 -6.97 3.90 16.32
C ASP A 77 -5.48 3.70 16.03
N ILE A 78 -5.08 4.01 14.80
CA ILE A 78 -3.69 3.86 14.35
C ILE A 78 -3.24 5.17 13.74
N TRP A 79 -2.09 5.67 14.16
CA TRP A 79 -1.45 6.77 13.49
C TRP A 79 0.06 6.58 13.44
N GLY A 80 0.68 7.19 12.44
CA GLY A 80 2.10 7.10 12.25
C GLY A 80 2.62 8.30 11.48
N VAL A 81 3.88 8.57 11.69
CA VAL A 81 4.65 9.53 10.91
C VAL A 81 5.98 8.87 10.57
N GLY A 82 6.48 9.08 9.38
CA GLY A 82 7.70 8.40 8.98
C GLY A 82 8.42 9.07 7.84
N GLY A 83 9.63 8.59 7.60
CA GLY A 83 10.43 8.97 6.46
C GLY A 83 11.12 7.76 5.87
N MET A 84 11.39 7.84 4.57
CA MET A 84 12.07 6.81 3.79
C MET A 84 13.26 7.42 3.06
N ARG A 85 14.33 6.62 2.93
CA ARG A 85 15.45 6.93 2.04
C ARG A 85 16.04 5.67 1.46
N THR A 86 16.42 5.71 0.17
CA THR A 86 16.97 4.57 -0.55
C THR A 86 18.29 4.91 -1.26
N SER A 87 18.97 3.87 -1.73
CA SER A 87 20.30 3.99 -2.36
C SER A 87 20.28 4.67 -3.72
N ASN A 88 19.14 4.66 -4.42
CA ASN A 88 18.98 5.38 -5.69
C ASN A 88 18.62 6.86 -5.50
N GLY A 89 18.62 7.36 -4.24
CA GLY A 89 18.31 8.74 -3.89
C GLY A 89 16.83 9.04 -3.72
N SER A 90 15.94 8.03 -3.72
CA SER A 90 14.53 8.24 -3.37
C SER A 90 14.39 8.59 -1.90
N GLU A 91 13.54 9.56 -1.59
CA GLU A 91 13.22 9.96 -0.22
C GLU A 91 11.76 10.40 -0.11
N ALA A 92 11.14 10.17 1.04
CA ALA A 92 9.79 10.61 1.32
C ALA A 92 9.58 10.86 2.81
N LEU A 93 8.70 11.80 3.13
CA LEU A 93 8.10 12.00 4.44
C LEU A 93 6.60 11.73 4.33
N PHE A 94 6.04 11.06 5.30
CA PHE A 94 4.61 10.75 5.30
C PHE A 94 4.04 10.70 6.70
N ALA A 95 2.74 10.97 6.80
CA ALA A 95 1.98 10.85 8.04
C ALA A 95 0.58 10.35 7.73
N GLY A 96 -0.03 9.61 8.66
CA GLY A 96 -1.38 9.12 8.49
C GLY A 96 -2.07 8.76 9.80
N HIS A 97 -3.39 8.80 9.77
CA HIS A 97 -4.27 8.42 10.87
C HIS A 97 -5.44 7.59 10.34
N SER A 98 -5.74 6.52 11.04
CA SER A 98 -6.93 5.68 10.87
C SER A 98 -7.67 5.64 12.19
N GLY A 99 -8.86 6.25 12.26
CA GLY A 99 -9.61 6.42 13.50
C GLY A 99 -11.04 5.91 13.41
N TYR A 100 -11.57 5.39 14.53
CA TYR A 100 -12.92 4.88 14.66
C TYR A 100 -13.73 5.74 15.63
N TRP A 101 -14.90 6.22 15.19
CA TRP A 101 -15.77 7.14 15.91
C TRP A 101 -17.18 6.59 16.03
N MET A 102 -17.99 7.14 16.94
CA MET A 102 -19.41 6.77 17.10
C MET A 102 -19.60 5.26 17.31
N ASP A 103 -18.89 4.70 18.27
CA ASP A 103 -18.87 3.25 18.54
C ASP A 103 -18.45 2.43 17.29
N GLY A 104 -17.52 2.96 16.50
CA GLY A 104 -17.02 2.30 15.30
C GLY A 104 -17.97 2.33 14.09
N ARG A 105 -19.01 3.17 14.11
CA ARG A 105 -19.88 3.39 12.95
C ARG A 105 -19.23 4.26 11.87
N LEU A 106 -18.37 5.19 12.26
CA LEU A 106 -17.61 6.02 11.35
C LEU A 106 -16.13 5.65 11.46
N HIS A 107 -15.55 5.23 10.37
CA HIS A 107 -14.11 5.06 10.20
C HIS A 107 -13.56 6.19 9.33
N THR A 108 -12.48 6.83 9.75
CA THR A 108 -11.83 7.90 9.00
C THR A 108 -10.38 7.54 8.69
N LEU A 109 -9.95 7.89 7.48
CA LEU A 109 -8.54 7.84 7.07
C LEU A 109 -8.11 9.24 6.65
N VAL A 110 -6.96 9.68 7.15
CA VAL A 110 -6.30 10.92 6.74
C VAL A 110 -4.83 10.61 6.54
N GLY A 111 -4.26 11.05 5.44
CA GLY A 111 -2.84 10.86 5.17
C GLY A 111 -2.26 11.92 4.28
N GLY A 112 -0.95 12.10 4.38
CA GLY A 112 -0.20 13.01 3.52
C GLY A 112 1.21 12.50 3.27
N VAL A 113 1.76 12.89 2.13
CA VAL A 113 3.09 12.52 1.67
C VAL A 113 3.75 13.70 0.97
N ASP A 114 5.04 13.84 1.19
CA ASP A 114 5.94 14.68 0.45
C ASP A 114 7.19 13.86 0.12
N GLY A 115 7.52 13.70 -1.15
CA GLY A 115 8.62 12.81 -1.53
C GLY A 115 9.09 12.95 -2.96
N SER A 116 10.30 12.48 -3.17
CA SER A 116 10.99 12.40 -4.45
C SER A 116 11.42 10.96 -4.69
N ILE A 117 10.84 10.32 -5.69
CA ILE A 117 11.02 8.88 -5.96
C ILE A 117 11.65 8.70 -7.34
N ASN A 118 12.82 8.08 -7.37
CA ASN A 118 13.49 7.67 -8.58
C ASN A 118 13.05 6.24 -8.95
N LEU A 119 12.56 6.07 -10.16
CA LEU A 119 12.04 4.79 -10.66
C LEU A 119 12.68 4.43 -11.98
N ASP A 120 12.82 3.14 -12.24
CA ASP A 120 13.27 2.62 -13.51
C ASP A 120 12.08 2.19 -14.36
N PHE A 121 11.93 2.80 -15.52
CA PHE A 121 10.94 2.47 -16.52
C PHE A 121 11.47 1.41 -17.46
N HIS A 122 10.86 0.25 -17.47
CA HIS A 122 11.27 -0.90 -18.26
C HIS A 122 10.55 -1.01 -19.63
N GLY A 123 9.70 -0.03 -19.97
CA GLY A 123 8.87 -0.04 -21.16
C GLY A 123 7.41 -0.42 -20.87
N LEU A 124 6.57 -0.27 -21.87
CA LEU A 124 5.18 -0.73 -21.86
C LEU A 124 5.07 -1.91 -22.84
N GLY A 125 5.29 -3.13 -22.32
CA GLY A 125 5.20 -4.37 -23.11
C GLY A 125 6.37 -4.68 -24.03
N GLN A 126 6.25 -5.81 -24.76
CA GLN A 126 7.32 -6.35 -25.61
C GLN A 126 7.68 -5.45 -26.84
N ASN A 127 6.86 -4.47 -27.16
CA ASN A 127 7.08 -3.62 -28.35
C ASN A 127 7.86 -2.33 -28.07
N LEU A 128 8.15 -2.03 -26.81
CA LEU A 128 8.99 -0.90 -26.40
C LEU A 128 10.21 -1.40 -25.62
N GLU A 129 11.02 -2.23 -26.27
CA GLU A 129 12.35 -2.54 -25.75
C GLU A 129 13.21 -1.28 -25.82
N LEU A 130 13.32 -0.61 -24.68
CA LEU A 130 14.41 0.32 -24.47
C LEU A 130 15.70 -0.50 -24.57
N SER A 131 16.59 -0.14 -25.49
CA SER A 131 17.83 -0.83 -25.88
C SER A 131 18.67 -1.35 -24.70
N GLY A 132 18.13 -2.29 -23.90
CA GLY A 132 18.81 -3.04 -22.85
C GLY A 132 19.09 -2.30 -21.55
N GLN A 133 18.67 -1.03 -21.38
CA GLN A 133 18.78 -0.31 -20.11
C GLN A 133 17.45 0.36 -19.76
N PRO A 134 17.00 0.29 -18.50
CA PRO A 134 15.81 1.00 -18.05
C PRO A 134 16.02 2.52 -18.15
N LEU A 135 14.93 3.25 -18.42
CA LEU A 135 14.93 4.71 -18.35
C LEU A 135 14.61 5.15 -16.94
N THR A 136 15.56 5.73 -16.25
CA THR A 136 15.31 6.29 -14.91
C THR A 136 14.52 7.58 -15.02
N TYR A 137 13.43 7.69 -14.28
CA TYR A 137 12.65 8.91 -14.14
C TYR A 137 12.44 9.22 -12.66
N ASN A 138 12.25 10.49 -12.36
CA ASN A 138 11.97 10.98 -11.01
C ASN A 138 10.51 11.46 -10.91
N ILE A 139 9.86 11.12 -9.80
CA ILE A 139 8.54 11.63 -9.41
C ILE A 139 8.69 12.43 -8.12
N ASP A 140 8.55 13.74 -8.20
CA ASP A 140 8.34 14.58 -7.02
C ASP A 140 6.85 14.69 -6.76
N MET A 141 6.40 14.32 -5.57
CA MET A 141 4.99 14.30 -5.22
C MET A 141 4.76 14.93 -3.85
N THR A 142 3.83 15.86 -3.78
CA THR A 142 3.29 16.40 -2.52
C THR A 142 1.78 16.29 -2.55
N GLY A 143 1.20 15.62 -1.56
CA GLY A 143 -0.24 15.41 -1.58
C GLY A 143 -0.79 14.79 -0.31
N GLY A 144 -2.11 14.61 -0.32
CA GLY A 144 -2.82 13.99 0.79
C GLY A 144 -4.18 13.45 0.41
N MET A 145 -4.72 12.66 1.33
CA MET A 145 -6.05 12.08 1.21
C MET A 145 -6.84 12.20 2.50
N VAL A 146 -8.14 12.28 2.36
CA VAL A 146 -9.11 12.13 3.45
C VAL A 146 -10.21 11.19 3.00
N ALA A 147 -10.59 10.26 3.86
CA ALA A 147 -11.69 9.35 3.60
C ALA A 147 -12.55 9.15 4.85
N GLY A 148 -13.83 8.91 4.64
CA GLY A 148 -14.80 8.56 5.66
C GLY A 148 -15.63 7.37 5.21
N TYR A 149 -15.77 6.36 6.07
CA TYR A 149 -16.52 5.13 5.81
C TYR A 149 -17.60 4.99 6.87
N TRP A 150 -18.84 4.87 6.43
CA TRP A 150 -19.98 4.72 7.31
C TRP A 150 -20.48 3.28 7.30
N ALA A 151 -20.61 2.70 8.49
CA ALA A 151 -21.18 1.35 8.65
C ALA A 151 -22.69 1.36 8.40
N LEU A 152 -23.11 0.53 7.44
CA LEU A 152 -24.52 0.45 7.00
C LEU A 152 -25.35 -0.49 7.85
N ASP A 153 -24.71 -1.44 8.52
CA ASP A 153 -25.34 -2.48 9.34
C ASP A 153 -24.95 -2.40 10.82
N CYS A 154 -25.69 -3.10 11.66
CA CYS A 154 -25.42 -3.13 13.11
C CYS A 154 -24.13 -3.89 13.45
N GLU A 155 -23.72 -4.87 12.63
CA GLU A 155 -22.50 -5.64 12.82
C GLU A 155 -21.26 -4.91 12.27
N LYS A 156 -21.46 -3.75 11.63
CA LYS A 156 -20.41 -2.89 11.05
C LYS A 156 -19.54 -3.60 10.02
N ARG A 157 -20.15 -4.58 9.34
CA ARG A 157 -19.46 -5.34 8.29
C ARG A 157 -19.54 -4.65 6.93
N TRP A 158 -20.69 -4.03 6.62
CA TRP A 158 -20.88 -3.27 5.40
C TRP A 158 -20.54 -1.80 5.63
N ASN A 159 -19.69 -1.24 4.79
CA ASN A 159 -19.27 0.14 4.88
C ASN A 159 -19.41 0.83 3.52
N LEU A 160 -19.97 2.03 3.52
CA LEU A 160 -20.00 2.94 2.38
C LEU A 160 -19.05 4.10 2.67
N GLY A 161 -18.11 4.33 1.79
CA GLY A 161 -17.06 5.33 1.95
C GLY A 161 -17.03 6.37 0.85
N LEU A 162 -16.58 7.55 1.23
CA LEU A 162 -16.21 8.64 0.34
C LEU A 162 -14.76 9.00 0.62
N GLU A 163 -13.97 9.14 -0.46
CA GLU A 163 -12.56 9.49 -0.40
C GLU A 163 -12.31 10.73 -1.26
N TYR A 164 -11.41 11.60 -0.81
CA TYR A 164 -10.87 12.68 -1.62
C TYR A 164 -9.35 12.64 -1.55
N THR A 165 -8.72 12.73 -2.71
CA THR A 165 -7.25 12.78 -2.84
C THR A 165 -6.87 13.98 -3.67
N TYR A 166 -5.90 14.75 -3.18
CA TYR A 166 -5.21 15.77 -3.96
C TYR A 166 -3.71 15.58 -3.88
N ALA A 167 -3.04 15.64 -5.01
CA ALA A 167 -1.59 15.61 -5.08
C ALA A 167 -1.07 16.40 -6.28
N GLU A 168 0.02 17.14 -6.07
CA GLU A 168 0.85 17.70 -7.13
C GLU A 168 1.97 16.73 -7.45
N VAL A 169 2.14 16.41 -8.73
CA VAL A 169 3.12 15.44 -9.20
C VAL A 169 3.95 16.07 -10.31
N ASN A 170 5.26 16.10 -10.09
CA ASN A 170 6.23 16.56 -11.09
C ASN A 170 7.05 15.36 -11.54
N LEU A 171 6.92 15.01 -12.82
CA LEU A 171 7.67 13.93 -13.45
C LEU A 171 8.86 14.54 -14.20
N SER A 172 10.06 14.15 -13.87
CA SER A 172 11.28 14.53 -14.60
C SER A 172 12.01 13.30 -15.15
N VAL A 173 12.51 13.41 -16.38
CA VAL A 173 13.26 12.35 -17.06
C VAL A 173 14.62 12.92 -17.46
N PRO A 174 15.66 12.73 -16.62
CA PRO A 174 16.95 13.38 -16.81
C PRO A 174 17.64 13.07 -18.16
N ASP A 175 17.42 11.89 -18.72
CA ASP A 175 18.15 11.40 -19.91
C ASP A 175 17.31 11.31 -21.20
N LEU A 176 16.20 12.06 -21.28
CA LEU A 176 15.31 12.00 -22.44
C LEU A 176 16.00 12.40 -23.76
N ALA A 177 17.03 13.22 -23.70
CA ALA A 177 17.70 13.76 -24.88
C ALA A 177 18.72 12.81 -25.53
N SER A 178 19.25 11.81 -24.80
CA SER A 178 20.36 11.00 -25.27
C SER A 178 19.99 9.59 -25.77
N ASN A 179 18.84 9.03 -25.38
CA ASN A 179 18.56 7.59 -25.53
C ASN A 179 17.30 7.23 -26.34
N PHE A 180 16.54 8.18 -26.86
CA PHE A 180 15.34 7.88 -27.65
C PHE A 180 15.67 7.69 -29.13
N ARG A 181 15.92 6.46 -29.57
CA ARG A 181 15.80 6.05 -30.98
C ARG A 181 14.61 5.11 -31.11
N VAL A 182 13.48 5.66 -31.53
CA VAL A 182 12.35 4.84 -31.97
C VAL A 182 12.72 4.15 -33.28
N ARG A 183 12.79 2.84 -33.26
CA ARG A 183 13.04 2.04 -34.48
C ARG A 183 11.80 2.09 -35.35
N GLY A 184 11.79 2.96 -36.34
CA GLY A 184 10.82 2.91 -37.43
C GLY A 184 9.88 4.11 -37.63
N ASP A 185 9.97 5.17 -36.87
CA ASP A 185 9.18 6.39 -37.13
C ASP A 185 10.07 7.64 -37.26
N PRO A 186 10.31 8.14 -38.50
CA PRO A 186 11.09 9.35 -38.70
C PRO A 186 10.35 10.64 -38.33
N THR A 187 9.08 10.61 -37.95
CA THR A 187 8.27 11.80 -37.72
C THR A 187 8.00 12.12 -36.25
N GLY A 188 8.33 11.22 -35.31
CA GLY A 188 8.18 11.50 -33.87
C GLY A 188 6.76 11.77 -33.37
N GLN A 189 5.73 11.52 -34.18
CA GLN A 189 4.35 11.94 -33.89
C GLN A 189 3.46 10.86 -33.26
N HIS A 190 3.95 9.65 -33.02
CA HIS A 190 3.09 8.55 -32.54
C HIS A 190 3.37 8.01 -31.16
N PHE A 191 4.10 8.73 -30.31
CA PHE A 191 4.03 8.48 -28.89
C PHE A 191 2.77 9.14 -28.34
N GLY A 192 1.75 8.34 -28.04
CA GLY A 192 0.57 8.77 -27.30
C GLY A 192 0.85 9.02 -25.80
N LEU A 193 1.99 9.59 -25.49
CA LEU A 193 2.24 10.45 -24.37
C LEU A 193 1.71 11.82 -24.83
N ASP A 194 0.41 12.01 -24.73
CA ASP A 194 -0.15 13.37 -24.73
C ASP A 194 0.26 13.96 -23.36
N ILE A 195 1.45 14.52 -23.39
CA ILE A 195 2.11 15.21 -22.31
C ILE A 195 1.50 16.60 -22.37
N GLY A 196 0.31 16.72 -21.73
CA GLY A 196 -0.50 17.95 -21.70
C GLY A 196 0.32 19.16 -21.36
N GLN A 197 0.50 19.98 -22.34
CA GLN A 197 0.65 21.43 -22.39
C GLN A 197 1.32 22.20 -21.23
N ARG A 198 2.39 21.76 -20.59
CA ARG A 198 3.37 22.73 -20.00
C ARG A 198 4.78 22.15 -20.15
N ARG A 199 5.44 22.58 -21.21
CA ARG A 199 6.87 22.35 -21.41
C ARG A 199 7.66 23.39 -20.65
N ASP A 200 7.99 23.11 -19.43
CA ASP A 200 9.25 23.62 -18.87
C ASP A 200 10.32 22.58 -19.24
N ALA A 201 11.50 23.03 -19.63
CA ALA A 201 12.44 22.31 -20.50
C ALA A 201 12.88 20.89 -20.08
N HIS A 202 12.47 20.35 -18.90
CA HIS A 202 12.91 19.06 -18.37
C HIS A 202 11.89 18.31 -17.49
N GLY A 203 10.61 18.69 -17.40
CA GLY A 203 9.65 18.02 -16.53
C GLY A 203 8.19 18.20 -16.93
N PHE A 204 7.33 17.30 -16.43
CA PHE A 204 5.89 17.33 -16.60
C PHE A 204 5.24 17.51 -15.24
N SER A 205 4.49 18.59 -15.05
CA SER A 205 3.69 18.81 -13.86
C SER A 205 2.25 18.36 -14.13
N SER A 206 1.68 17.62 -13.21
CA SER A 206 0.27 17.25 -13.22
C SER A 206 -0.32 17.28 -11.82
N GLU A 207 -1.62 17.54 -11.74
CA GLU A 207 -2.37 17.55 -10.50
C GLU A 207 -3.34 16.37 -10.51
N ILE A 208 -3.38 15.63 -9.41
CA ILE A 208 -4.35 14.59 -9.15
C ILE A 208 -5.41 15.17 -8.22
N GLY A 209 -6.63 15.32 -8.72
CA GLY A 209 -7.79 15.69 -7.92
C GLY A 209 -8.85 14.62 -8.10
N SER A 210 -9.06 13.80 -7.08
CA SER A 210 -9.90 12.60 -7.22
C SER A 210 -10.92 12.50 -6.12
N VAL A 211 -12.13 12.05 -6.51
CA VAL A 211 -13.17 11.59 -5.57
C VAL A 211 -13.37 10.10 -5.77
N GLY A 212 -13.34 9.34 -4.68
CA GLY A 212 -13.54 7.89 -4.64
C GLY A 212 -14.81 7.52 -3.90
N LEU A 213 -15.58 6.57 -4.46
CA LEU A 213 -16.67 5.88 -3.79
C LEU A 213 -16.22 4.48 -3.44
N ASN A 214 -16.36 4.10 -2.17
CA ASN A 214 -15.98 2.79 -1.65
C ASN A 214 -17.21 2.07 -1.11
N LEU A 215 -17.38 0.81 -1.50
CA LEU A 215 -18.30 -0.12 -0.85
C LEU A 215 -17.49 -1.32 -0.38
N SER A 216 -17.50 -1.60 0.91
CA SER A 216 -16.74 -2.72 1.46
C SER A 216 -17.54 -3.56 2.43
N TYR A 217 -17.19 -4.84 2.48
CA TYR A 217 -17.63 -5.82 3.46
C TYR A 217 -16.41 -6.38 4.20
N ASP A 218 -16.43 -6.35 5.53
CA ASP A 218 -15.34 -6.86 6.37
C ASP A 218 -15.89 -7.71 7.52
N SER A 219 -15.60 -9.01 7.48
CA SER A 219 -15.93 -9.97 8.55
C SER A 219 -14.70 -10.63 9.16
N ARG A 220 -13.51 -10.07 8.90
CA ARG A 220 -12.25 -10.60 9.46
C ARG A 220 -12.26 -10.47 10.97
N ASN A 221 -11.76 -11.50 11.64
CA ASN A 221 -11.66 -11.53 13.10
C ASN A 221 -10.53 -10.63 13.65
N ASN A 222 -9.56 -10.26 12.84
CA ASN A 222 -8.45 -9.36 13.20
C ASN A 222 -7.97 -8.58 11.97
N ILE A 223 -7.65 -7.30 12.14
CA ILE A 223 -7.17 -6.46 11.04
C ILE A 223 -5.67 -6.65 10.75
N PHE A 224 -4.88 -6.99 11.78
CA PHE A 224 -3.44 -7.15 11.65
C PHE A 224 -3.07 -8.52 11.06
N THR A 225 -3.54 -9.59 11.69
CA THR A 225 -3.20 -10.96 11.28
C THR A 225 -4.45 -11.84 11.30
N PRO A 226 -5.32 -11.71 10.31
CA PRO A 226 -6.55 -12.49 10.25
C PRO A 226 -6.29 -14.00 10.23
N THR A 227 -7.19 -14.74 10.87
CA THR A 227 -7.22 -16.21 10.80
C THR A 227 -8.50 -16.73 10.15
N GLU A 228 -9.54 -15.90 10.11
CA GLU A 228 -10.81 -16.22 9.47
C GLU A 228 -11.53 -14.95 9.00
N GLY A 229 -12.45 -15.13 8.06
CA GLY A 229 -13.32 -14.09 7.55
C GLY A 229 -12.96 -13.61 6.16
N LEU A 230 -13.75 -12.66 5.67
CA LEU A 230 -13.67 -12.09 4.34
C LEU A 230 -13.61 -10.56 4.43
N TYR A 231 -12.71 -9.98 3.66
CA TYR A 231 -12.77 -8.59 3.25
C TYR A 231 -13.03 -8.53 1.75
N SER A 232 -14.00 -7.74 1.32
CA SER A 232 -14.26 -7.45 -0.10
C SER A 232 -14.55 -5.97 -0.23
N GLY A 233 -13.74 -5.23 -0.98
CA GLY A 233 -13.86 -3.78 -1.15
C GLY A 233 -13.78 -3.38 -2.62
N LEU A 234 -14.80 -2.67 -3.09
CA LEU A 234 -14.86 -2.04 -4.41
C LEU A 234 -14.69 -0.53 -4.25
N ILE A 235 -13.68 0.02 -4.91
CA ILE A 235 -13.43 1.46 -5.00
C ILE A 235 -13.59 1.88 -6.45
N VAL A 236 -14.36 2.95 -6.68
CA VAL A 236 -14.46 3.64 -7.96
C VAL A 236 -13.96 5.06 -7.76
N THR A 237 -12.88 5.43 -8.43
CA THR A 237 -12.25 6.75 -8.31
C THR A 237 -12.43 7.54 -9.61
N PHE A 238 -12.85 8.78 -9.47
CA PHE A 238 -13.00 9.74 -10.57
C PHE A 238 -11.99 10.86 -10.37
N ASN A 239 -11.09 11.03 -11.31
CA ASN A 239 -10.18 12.17 -11.37
C ASN A 239 -10.71 13.17 -12.40
N SER A 240 -10.75 14.46 -12.03
CA SER A 240 -11.32 15.50 -12.89
C SER A 240 -10.81 16.88 -12.51
N GLU A 241 -10.84 17.81 -13.47
CA GLU A 241 -10.60 19.23 -13.24
C GLU A 241 -11.55 19.82 -12.19
N ALA A 242 -12.79 19.30 -12.11
CA ALA A 242 -13.77 19.71 -11.10
C ALA A 242 -13.31 19.42 -9.66
N PHE A 243 -12.40 18.47 -9.48
CA PHE A 243 -11.82 18.08 -8.19
C PHE A 243 -10.37 18.57 -8.02
N GLY A 244 -9.87 19.41 -8.94
CA GLY A 244 -8.52 19.95 -8.91
C GLY A 244 -7.49 19.08 -9.68
N GLY A 245 -7.93 18.11 -10.47
CA GLY A 245 -7.06 17.30 -11.32
C GLY A 245 -6.74 17.96 -12.66
N SER A 246 -5.61 17.62 -13.25
CA SER A 246 -5.20 18.10 -14.59
C SER A 246 -5.59 17.15 -15.73
N SER A 247 -6.22 16.02 -15.42
CA SER A 247 -6.63 15.01 -16.40
C SER A 247 -7.92 14.32 -16.00
N GLU A 248 -8.65 13.82 -17.02
CA GLU A 248 -9.93 13.16 -16.84
C GLU A 248 -9.77 11.65 -16.97
N PHE A 249 -9.90 10.91 -15.85
CA PHE A 249 -9.85 9.46 -15.86
C PHE A 249 -10.66 8.82 -14.73
N GLN A 250 -10.89 7.53 -14.86
CA GLN A 250 -11.58 6.70 -13.87
C GLN A 250 -10.74 5.48 -13.55
N ARG A 251 -10.79 5.05 -12.28
CA ARG A 251 -10.17 3.81 -11.82
C ARG A 251 -11.18 3.00 -11.04
N TYR A 252 -11.12 1.69 -11.24
CA TYR A 252 -11.92 0.70 -10.56
C TYR A 252 -10.97 -0.30 -9.92
N GLN A 253 -11.15 -0.56 -8.63
CA GLN A 253 -10.38 -1.59 -7.93
C GLN A 253 -11.31 -2.42 -7.08
N TRP A 254 -11.26 -3.73 -7.26
CA TRP A 254 -11.96 -4.69 -6.44
C TRP A 254 -10.98 -5.64 -5.78
N THR A 255 -10.80 -5.49 -4.46
CA THR A 255 -9.89 -6.28 -3.63
C THR A 255 -10.68 -7.26 -2.78
N ASN A 256 -10.25 -8.52 -2.77
CA ASN A 256 -10.83 -9.57 -1.95
C ASN A 256 -9.73 -10.25 -1.14
N LEU A 257 -9.96 -10.43 0.16
CA LEU A 257 -9.09 -11.13 1.09
C LEU A 257 -9.93 -12.16 1.83
N TYR A 258 -9.58 -13.42 1.72
CA TYR A 258 -10.29 -14.51 2.41
C TYR A 258 -9.33 -15.29 3.29
N TYR A 259 -9.75 -15.58 4.51
CA TYR A 259 -8.97 -16.35 5.47
C TYR A 259 -9.82 -17.44 6.07
N THR A 260 -9.24 -18.63 6.23
CA THR A 260 -9.92 -19.78 6.85
C THR A 260 -8.90 -20.73 7.45
N PRO A 261 -9.18 -21.32 8.63
CA PRO A 261 -8.39 -22.42 9.14
C PRO A 261 -8.60 -23.67 8.28
N LEU A 262 -7.52 -24.44 8.06
CA LEU A 262 -7.56 -25.73 7.36
C LEU A 262 -7.21 -26.85 8.35
N PHE A 263 -8.09 -27.82 8.51
CA PHE A 263 -7.89 -29.01 9.36
C PHE A 263 -7.65 -28.71 10.84
N THR A 264 -6.96 -27.64 11.19
CA THR A 264 -6.68 -27.19 12.56
C THR A 264 -6.64 -25.68 12.63
N ASP A 265 -6.91 -25.09 13.79
CA ASP A 265 -6.83 -23.64 14.04
C ASP A 265 -5.40 -23.08 13.90
N LYS A 266 -4.40 -23.97 13.81
CA LYS A 266 -2.98 -23.60 13.65
C LYS A 266 -2.52 -23.50 12.19
N LEU A 267 -3.34 -23.97 11.24
CA LEU A 267 -3.03 -23.92 9.81
C LEU A 267 -4.04 -23.05 9.10
N ILE A 268 -3.62 -21.86 8.70
CA ILE A 268 -4.49 -20.83 8.11
C ILE A 268 -4.19 -20.70 6.62
N LEU A 269 -5.21 -20.81 5.81
CA LEU A 269 -5.19 -20.44 4.39
C LEU A 269 -5.63 -18.99 4.24
N GLY A 270 -4.82 -18.18 3.60
CA GLY A 270 -5.17 -16.84 3.11
C GLY A 270 -5.20 -16.83 1.58
N VAL A 271 -6.16 -16.14 1.02
CA VAL A 271 -6.27 -15.89 -0.44
C VAL A 271 -6.56 -14.43 -0.66
N LYS A 272 -5.77 -13.80 -1.52
CA LYS A 272 -5.99 -12.45 -2.06
C LYS A 272 -6.34 -12.55 -3.54
N ALA A 273 -7.34 -11.80 -3.98
CA ALA A 273 -7.64 -11.58 -5.38
C ALA A 273 -7.95 -10.11 -5.60
N ASP A 274 -7.33 -9.50 -6.60
CA ASP A 274 -7.46 -8.09 -6.94
C ASP A 274 -7.72 -7.92 -8.42
N LEU A 275 -8.72 -7.12 -8.76
CA LEU A 275 -9.05 -6.73 -10.12
C LEU A 275 -9.00 -5.22 -10.22
N GLN A 276 -8.25 -4.70 -11.16
CA GLN A 276 -8.13 -3.26 -11.39
C GLN A 276 -8.39 -2.94 -12.85
N SER A 277 -9.01 -1.80 -13.07
CA SER A 277 -9.28 -1.27 -14.41
C SER A 277 -9.17 0.24 -14.38
N SER A 278 -8.74 0.81 -15.50
CA SER A 278 -8.69 2.26 -15.66
C SER A 278 -9.10 2.65 -17.07
N SER A 279 -9.70 3.84 -17.20
CA SER A 279 -10.15 4.42 -18.47
C SER A 279 -9.96 5.93 -18.48
N GLY A 280 -9.85 6.53 -19.66
CA GLY A 280 -9.57 7.97 -19.85
C GLY A 280 -8.07 8.25 -19.94
N ASP A 281 -7.69 9.49 -19.63
CA ASP A 281 -6.31 9.99 -19.79
C ASP A 281 -5.49 9.71 -18.51
N VAL A 282 -5.25 8.42 -18.26
CA VAL A 282 -4.55 7.96 -17.04
C VAL A 282 -3.05 8.21 -17.14
N PRO A 283 -2.46 9.04 -16.26
CA PRO A 283 -1.01 9.21 -16.19
C PRO A 283 -0.30 7.88 -15.93
N ILE A 284 0.93 7.73 -16.45
CA ILE A 284 1.67 6.47 -16.37
C ILE A 284 1.87 5.99 -14.93
N TYR A 285 2.14 6.91 -14.00
CA TYR A 285 2.35 6.64 -12.59
C TYR A 285 1.04 6.34 -11.81
N MET A 286 -0.13 6.52 -12.46
CA MET A 286 -1.45 6.18 -11.90
C MET A 286 -2.06 4.93 -12.51
N ARG A 287 -1.39 4.30 -13.48
CA ARG A 287 -1.91 3.07 -14.10
C ARG A 287 -1.95 1.92 -13.10
N PRO A 288 -2.96 1.06 -13.19
CA PRO A 288 -2.99 -0.21 -12.47
C PRO A 288 -1.73 -1.04 -12.73
N TYR A 289 -1.28 -1.76 -11.69
CA TYR A 289 -0.15 -2.67 -11.81
C TYR A 289 -0.31 -3.89 -10.90
N VAL A 290 0.40 -4.98 -11.20
CA VAL A 290 0.40 -6.19 -10.38
C VAL A 290 1.15 -5.95 -9.07
N GLN A 291 0.47 -6.20 -7.93
CA GLN A 291 1.00 -6.01 -6.59
C GLN A 291 1.14 -7.36 -5.87
N LEU A 292 2.18 -8.10 -6.22
CA LEU A 292 2.55 -9.39 -5.62
C LEU A 292 3.89 -9.25 -4.89
N ARG A 293 4.07 -9.97 -3.79
CA ARG A 293 5.40 -10.07 -3.14
C ARG A 293 6.38 -10.73 -4.11
N GLY A 294 7.50 -10.06 -4.42
CA GLY A 294 8.50 -10.53 -5.37
C GLY A 294 8.33 -9.99 -6.79
N ALA A 295 7.27 -9.25 -7.08
CA ALA A 295 7.13 -8.48 -8.31
C ALA A 295 7.46 -7.00 -8.04
N PRO A 296 8.41 -6.39 -8.76
CA PRO A 296 8.74 -4.98 -8.56
C PRO A 296 7.53 -4.06 -8.79
N ALA A 297 7.42 -3.03 -7.95
CA ALA A 297 6.35 -2.05 -8.09
C ALA A 297 6.38 -1.41 -9.49
N MET A 298 5.18 -1.22 -10.06
CA MET A 298 4.99 -0.61 -11.37
C MET A 298 5.66 -1.32 -12.56
N ARG A 299 6.23 -2.53 -12.37
CA ARG A 299 6.88 -3.30 -13.45
C ARG A 299 5.86 -3.84 -14.44
N TYR A 300 4.76 -4.42 -13.95
CA TYR A 300 3.70 -5.02 -14.75
C TYR A 300 2.47 -4.11 -14.70
N GLN A 301 2.43 -3.12 -15.59
CA GLN A 301 1.36 -2.11 -15.69
C GLN A 301 0.45 -2.36 -16.88
N GLY A 302 -0.84 -2.02 -16.76
CA GLY A 302 -1.80 -2.08 -17.84
C GLY A 302 -3.04 -1.22 -17.59
N ALA A 303 -3.91 -1.09 -18.58
CA ALA A 303 -5.21 -0.48 -18.39
C ALA A 303 -6.10 -1.37 -17.49
N HIS A 304 -5.90 -2.69 -17.58
CA HIS A 304 -6.57 -3.68 -16.77
C HIS A 304 -5.54 -4.61 -16.14
N VAL A 305 -5.75 -4.99 -14.90
CA VAL A 305 -4.85 -5.85 -14.13
C VAL A 305 -5.68 -6.82 -13.30
N ALA A 306 -5.26 -8.07 -13.29
CA ALA A 306 -5.79 -9.08 -12.39
C ALA A 306 -4.64 -9.86 -11.74
N TYR A 307 -4.70 -10.08 -10.44
CA TYR A 307 -3.75 -10.93 -9.77
C TYR A 307 -4.36 -11.62 -8.55
N ALA A 308 -3.77 -12.76 -8.21
CA ALA A 308 -4.12 -13.50 -7.01
C ALA A 308 -2.86 -13.99 -6.30
N GLU A 309 -2.89 -13.99 -4.98
CA GLU A 309 -1.85 -14.54 -4.12
C GLU A 309 -2.47 -15.42 -3.06
N THR A 310 -1.88 -16.57 -2.81
CA THR A 310 -2.30 -17.52 -1.78
C THR A 310 -1.18 -17.67 -0.76
N GLU A 311 -1.54 -17.70 0.53
CA GLU A 311 -0.63 -17.88 1.65
C GLU A 311 -1.13 -19.03 2.53
N LEU A 312 -0.24 -19.95 2.88
CA LEU A 312 -0.49 -21.00 3.86
C LEU A 312 0.41 -20.77 5.06
N ARG A 313 -0.16 -20.38 6.20
CA ARG A 313 0.54 -20.10 7.45
C ARG A 313 0.31 -21.22 8.45
N TRP A 314 1.39 -21.80 8.95
CA TRP A 314 1.37 -22.81 9.99
C TRP A 314 2.00 -22.28 11.28
N GLN A 315 1.19 -22.20 12.34
CA GLN A 315 1.63 -21.84 13.67
C GLN A 315 2.15 -23.10 14.40
N PHE A 316 3.46 -23.29 14.43
CA PHE A 316 4.08 -24.48 15.00
C PHE A 316 4.37 -24.34 16.51
N THR A 317 4.40 -23.11 17.04
CA THR A 317 4.38 -22.82 18.48
C THR A 317 3.37 -21.69 18.75
N ASP A 318 3.15 -21.37 20.02
CA ASP A 318 2.21 -20.29 20.40
C ASP A 318 2.68 -18.90 19.94
N ARG A 319 3.97 -18.75 19.62
CA ARG A 319 4.56 -17.48 19.17
C ARG A 319 5.05 -17.49 17.73
N TRP A 320 5.42 -18.66 17.21
CA TRP A 320 6.08 -18.75 15.93
C TRP A 320 5.21 -19.42 14.87
N SER A 321 5.21 -18.83 13.69
CA SER A 321 4.59 -19.40 12.51
C SER A 321 5.54 -19.33 11.32
N VAL A 322 5.49 -20.33 10.46
CA VAL A 322 6.07 -20.31 9.11
C VAL A 322 4.96 -20.18 8.10
N LEU A 323 5.27 -19.59 6.97
CA LEU A 323 4.32 -19.52 5.87
C LEU A 323 5.01 -19.72 4.52
N GLY A 324 4.23 -20.27 3.59
CA GLY A 324 4.57 -20.32 2.18
C GLY A 324 3.52 -19.56 1.40
N PHE A 325 3.93 -18.86 0.34
CA PHE A 325 3.01 -18.12 -0.51
C PHE A 325 3.39 -18.23 -1.98
N GLY A 326 2.41 -17.99 -2.83
CA GLY A 326 2.60 -17.93 -4.28
C GLY A 326 1.49 -17.13 -4.93
N GLY A 327 1.83 -16.43 -5.99
CA GLY A 327 0.91 -15.56 -6.71
C GLY A 327 1.15 -15.56 -8.21
N ILE A 328 0.09 -15.21 -8.93
CA ILE A 328 0.09 -15.00 -10.37
C ILE A 328 -0.60 -13.69 -10.68
N GLY A 329 -0.14 -13.00 -11.71
CA GLY A 329 -0.71 -11.74 -12.16
C GLY A 329 -0.67 -11.62 -13.67
N ALA A 330 -1.61 -10.84 -14.20
CA ALA A 330 -1.70 -10.53 -15.62
C ALA A 330 -2.11 -9.08 -15.83
N THR A 331 -1.60 -8.48 -16.90
CA THR A 331 -1.97 -7.15 -17.35
C THR A 331 -2.42 -7.20 -18.80
N TRP A 332 -3.32 -6.32 -19.20
CA TRP A 332 -3.72 -6.16 -20.60
C TRP A 332 -4.16 -4.73 -20.89
N SER A 333 -4.06 -4.35 -22.16
CA SER A 333 -4.42 -3.02 -22.63
C SER A 333 -5.19 -3.11 -23.95
N GLU A 334 -6.20 -2.26 -24.11
CA GLU A 334 -7.03 -2.23 -25.34
C GLU A 334 -6.39 -1.49 -26.51
N ARG A 335 -5.30 -0.76 -26.30
CA ARG A 335 -4.66 0.01 -27.37
C ARG A 335 -3.87 -0.91 -28.29
N ARG A 336 -4.24 -0.94 -29.58
CA ARG A 336 -3.71 -1.78 -30.67
C ARG A 336 -2.18 -1.78 -30.85
N PHE A 337 -1.48 -0.79 -30.28
CA PHE A 337 -0.02 -0.63 -30.32
C PHE A 337 0.67 -1.05 -29.01
N LEU A 338 -0.11 -1.39 -27.99
CA LEU A 338 0.33 -1.84 -26.67
C LEU A 338 -0.43 -3.12 -26.32
N SER A 339 -0.57 -4.03 -27.28
CA SER A 339 -1.22 -5.33 -27.07
C SER A 339 -0.25 -6.25 -26.31
N ASP A 340 -0.05 -5.97 -25.05
CA ASP A 340 0.83 -6.77 -24.23
C ASP A 340 0.04 -7.32 -23.06
N ASN A 341 -0.27 -8.58 -23.19
CA ASN A 341 -0.67 -9.41 -22.08
C ASN A 341 0.60 -9.87 -21.40
N ASP A 342 1.08 -9.10 -20.44
CA ASP A 342 2.15 -9.55 -19.58
C ASP A 342 1.58 -10.38 -18.46
N THR A 343 2.20 -11.52 -18.22
CA THR A 343 1.89 -12.38 -17.07
C THR A 343 3.13 -12.51 -16.21
N THR A 344 2.93 -12.63 -14.92
CA THR A 344 4.03 -12.84 -13.97
C THR A 344 3.61 -13.80 -12.88
N TRP A 345 4.58 -14.45 -12.27
CA TRP A 345 4.38 -15.31 -11.12
C TRP A 345 5.40 -14.97 -10.02
N THR A 346 5.03 -15.24 -8.79
CA THR A 346 5.92 -15.07 -7.65
C THR A 346 5.68 -16.17 -6.63
N GLY A 347 6.65 -16.41 -5.76
CA GLY A 347 6.50 -17.34 -4.65
C GLY A 347 7.55 -17.10 -3.60
N GLY A 348 7.32 -17.59 -2.38
CA GLY A 348 8.26 -17.37 -1.31
C GLY A 348 7.88 -18.05 -0.01
N LEU A 349 8.72 -17.81 0.99
CA LEU A 349 8.57 -18.31 2.35
C LEU A 349 8.68 -17.16 3.34
N GLY A 350 8.04 -17.30 4.50
CA GLY A 350 8.11 -16.32 5.55
C GLY A 350 8.14 -16.94 6.94
N LEU A 351 8.64 -16.17 7.89
CA LEU A 351 8.65 -16.49 9.32
C LEU A 351 7.92 -15.37 10.06
N ARG A 352 7.07 -15.73 11.02
CA ARG A 352 6.31 -14.78 11.83
C ARG A 352 6.52 -15.06 13.31
N TYR A 353 6.61 -14.00 14.09
CA TYR A 353 6.60 -13.99 15.55
C TYR A 353 5.41 -13.17 16.04
N LEU A 354 4.62 -13.69 16.96
CA LEU A 354 3.52 -12.97 17.61
C LEU A 354 4.12 -11.92 18.57
N LEU A 355 4.27 -10.71 18.07
CA LEU A 355 4.96 -9.59 18.73
C LEU A 355 4.12 -8.97 19.84
N ALA A 356 2.80 -8.85 19.62
CA ALA A 356 1.85 -8.31 20.60
C ALA A 356 0.59 -9.18 20.62
N ARG A 357 0.49 -10.06 21.62
CA ARG A 357 -0.59 -11.04 21.75
C ARG A 357 -1.96 -10.37 21.84
N LYS A 358 -2.07 -9.32 22.68
CA LYS A 358 -3.30 -8.57 22.90
C LYS A 358 -3.91 -8.02 21.58
N TYR A 359 -3.06 -7.68 20.63
CA TYR A 359 -3.44 -7.10 19.33
C TYR A 359 -3.54 -8.15 18.21
N GLY A 360 -3.08 -9.37 18.47
CA GLY A 360 -2.91 -10.37 17.43
C GLY A 360 -1.88 -9.95 16.36
N LEU A 361 -0.93 -9.10 16.73
CA LEU A 361 0.04 -8.50 15.83
C LEU A 361 1.26 -9.39 15.71
N HIS A 362 1.52 -9.87 14.52
CA HIS A 362 2.74 -10.58 14.18
C HIS A 362 3.75 -9.66 13.50
N MET A 363 5.03 -9.93 13.70
CA MET A 363 6.13 -9.35 12.94
C MET A 363 6.90 -10.48 12.26
N GLY A 364 7.46 -10.25 11.09
CA GLY A 364 8.24 -11.30 10.43
C GLY A 364 8.97 -10.86 9.19
N LEU A 365 9.64 -11.83 8.57
CA LEU A 365 10.41 -11.67 7.35
C LEU A 365 9.85 -12.57 6.27
N ASP A 366 9.70 -12.05 5.06
CA ASP A 366 9.38 -12.80 3.86
C ASP A 366 10.55 -12.72 2.88
N VAL A 367 10.89 -13.84 2.29
CA VAL A 367 11.79 -13.93 1.14
C VAL A 367 10.94 -14.39 -0.03
N ALA A 368 10.82 -13.54 -1.02
CA ALA A 368 10.07 -13.78 -2.25
C ALA A 368 11.02 -13.92 -3.43
N TYR A 369 10.58 -14.66 -4.42
CA TYR A 369 11.25 -14.81 -5.70
C TYR A 369 10.23 -14.68 -6.82
N GLY A 370 10.57 -13.92 -7.85
CA GLY A 370 9.82 -13.72 -9.06
C GLY A 370 10.75 -13.64 -10.28
N GLU A 371 10.22 -13.26 -11.41
CA GLU A 371 10.97 -13.17 -12.67
C GLU A 371 12.14 -12.18 -12.63
N GLU A 372 12.01 -11.12 -11.82
CA GLU A 372 13.05 -10.08 -11.67
C GLU A 372 14.04 -10.38 -10.54
N GLY A 373 13.94 -11.54 -9.88
CA GLY A 373 14.88 -11.99 -8.86
C GLY A 373 14.30 -11.99 -7.43
N PRO A 374 15.19 -12.09 -6.41
CA PRO A 374 14.78 -12.19 -5.02
C PRO A 374 14.44 -10.82 -4.42
N ALA A 375 13.46 -10.80 -3.53
CA ALA A 375 13.12 -9.66 -2.69
C ALA A 375 12.90 -10.10 -1.24
N CYS A 376 13.16 -9.21 -0.28
CA CYS A 376 13.00 -9.48 1.15
C CYS A 376 12.13 -8.41 1.78
N TYR A 377 11.15 -8.79 2.59
CA TYR A 377 10.19 -7.88 3.21
C TYR A 377 10.15 -8.08 4.71
N LEU A 378 10.24 -6.99 5.47
CA LEU A 378 9.87 -6.98 6.87
C LEU A 378 8.36 -6.71 6.96
N GLN A 379 7.62 -7.61 7.59
CA GLN A 379 6.16 -7.52 7.70
C GLN A 379 5.73 -7.24 9.14
N PHE A 380 4.75 -6.36 9.28
CA PHE A 380 3.99 -6.15 10.52
C PHE A 380 2.53 -6.44 10.22
N GLY A 381 1.99 -7.50 10.83
CA GLY A 381 0.69 -8.04 10.49
C GLY A 381 0.71 -8.93 9.23
N SER A 382 -0.41 -8.93 8.53
CA SER A 382 -0.56 -9.57 7.22
C SER A 382 0.12 -8.75 6.13
N ALA A 383 0.70 -9.41 5.14
CA ALA A 383 1.22 -8.76 3.92
C ALA A 383 0.13 -8.01 3.13
N TRP A 384 -1.14 -8.31 3.39
CA TRP A 384 -2.30 -7.71 2.73
C TRP A 384 -3.09 -6.82 3.70
N PHE A 385 -2.39 -6.08 4.55
CA PHE A 385 -3.01 -5.21 5.54
C PHE A 385 -4.00 -4.22 4.89
N LYS A 386 -5.21 -4.18 5.46
CA LYS A 386 -6.28 -3.20 5.18
C LYS A 386 -6.88 -2.83 6.52
N PRO A 387 -6.77 -1.55 6.95
CA PRO A 387 -7.29 -1.07 8.23
C PRO A 387 -8.82 -1.02 8.30
#